data_e5d613df868cb54b608aefadc98e7b61
#
_entry.id   e5d613df868cb54b608aefadc98e7b61
#
_cell.length_a   1.000
_cell.length_b   1.000
_cell.length_c   1.000
_cell.angle_alpha   90.00
_cell.angle_beta   90.00
_cell.angle_gamma   90.00
#
_symmetry.space_group_name_H-M   'P 1'
#
loop_
_entity.id
_entity.type
_entity.pdbx_description
1 polymer ?
#
loop_
_entity_poly.entity_id
_entity_poly.type
_entity_poly.pdbx_seq_one_letter_code
_entity_poly.pdbx_strand_id
1 'polypeptide(L)'
;MIFMQNDLPEHYDNNLIKAHDADFGYDVRAGSDGMLPPRCCTELMETGLHVYIPPIMGAFLKARGSQIKRKIMADGVIDSGYSGTIKIQLYNFSHSEPYSWKKGDKIAQMCFLIRPESLFRAINTGFIKSCHGMSSALFPEFTITEKPVSEWPKSDRGTNSFGSSGL
;
A
#
# COMPACT_ATOMS: atom_id res chain seq x y z
N MET A 1 10.77 3.20 -9.34
CA MET A 1 9.93 2.12 -9.89
C MET A 1 9.42 1.30 -8.72
N ILE A 2 8.13 1.03 -8.68
CA ILE A 2 7.46 0.15 -7.71
C ILE A 2 7.13 -1.15 -8.44
N PHE A 3 7.35 -2.28 -7.80
CA PHE A 3 6.92 -3.58 -8.33
C PHE A 3 5.72 -4.07 -7.54
N MET A 4 4.86 -4.83 -8.19
CA MET A 4 3.77 -5.54 -7.53
C MET A 4 3.65 -6.97 -8.05
N GLN A 5 3.08 -7.85 -7.25
CA GLN A 5 2.61 -9.17 -7.62
C GLN A 5 1.23 -9.38 -7.01
N ASN A 6 0.36 -10.03 -7.74
CA ASN A 6 -0.97 -10.39 -7.29
C ASN A 6 -1.12 -11.92 -7.28
N ASP A 7 -1.40 -12.49 -6.12
CA ASP A 7 -1.59 -13.94 -5.92
C ASP A 7 -3.05 -14.39 -6.10
N LEU A 8 -3.96 -13.45 -6.36
CA LEU A 8 -5.38 -13.78 -6.55
C LEU A 8 -5.64 -14.35 -7.95
N PRO A 9 -6.69 -15.17 -8.11
CA PRO A 9 -7.11 -15.69 -9.41
C PRO A 9 -7.35 -14.59 -10.46
N GLU A 10 -7.14 -14.93 -11.75
CA GLU A 10 -7.18 -14.02 -12.90
C GLU A 10 -8.42 -13.14 -13.03
N HIS A 11 -9.58 -13.60 -12.52
CA HIS A 11 -10.82 -12.82 -12.58
C HIS A 11 -10.88 -11.67 -11.56
N TYR A 12 -9.86 -11.49 -10.72
CA TYR A 12 -9.73 -10.36 -9.81
C TYR A 12 -8.58 -9.48 -10.25
N ASP A 13 -8.91 -8.32 -10.74
CA ASP A 13 -7.94 -7.26 -10.92
C ASP A 13 -7.61 -6.64 -9.56
N ASN A 14 -6.52 -7.09 -8.96
CA ASN A 14 -6.01 -6.56 -7.70
C ASN A 14 -4.86 -5.57 -7.91
N ASN A 15 -4.73 -5.08 -9.13
CA ASN A 15 -3.73 -4.08 -9.45
C ASN A 15 -4.00 -2.80 -8.66
N LEU A 16 -2.93 -2.13 -8.29
CA LEU A 16 -2.99 -0.80 -7.70
C LEU A 16 -3.44 0.20 -8.77
N ILE A 17 -4.75 0.39 -8.91
CA ILE A 17 -5.36 1.29 -9.87
C ILE A 17 -5.92 2.51 -9.18
N LYS A 18 -5.87 3.64 -9.88
CA LYS A 18 -6.59 4.85 -9.53
C LYS A 18 -7.93 4.88 -10.26
N ALA A 19 -8.96 5.44 -9.64
CA ALA A 19 -10.23 5.71 -10.32
C ALA A 19 -10.09 6.88 -11.31
N HIS A 20 -9.27 7.87 -10.95
CA HIS A 20 -8.93 9.02 -11.79
C HIS A 20 -7.43 9.30 -11.69
N ASP A 21 -6.80 9.80 -12.74
CA ASP A 21 -5.36 10.08 -12.79
C ASP A 21 -4.90 11.03 -11.67
N ALA A 22 -5.75 11.98 -11.30
CA ALA A 22 -5.48 12.95 -10.24
C ALA A 22 -5.65 12.39 -8.81
N ASP A 23 -6.19 11.17 -8.64
CA ASP A 23 -6.36 10.59 -7.31
C ASP A 23 -4.99 10.36 -6.65
N PHE A 24 -4.90 10.64 -5.36
CA PHE A 24 -3.66 10.43 -4.61
C PHE A 24 -3.45 8.95 -4.25
N GLY A 25 -4.53 8.23 -3.93
CA GLY A 25 -4.48 6.83 -3.49
C GLY A 25 -4.76 5.84 -4.62
N TYR A 26 -4.12 4.69 -4.54
CA TYR A 26 -4.38 3.52 -5.37
C TYR A 26 -5.30 2.56 -4.65
N ASP A 27 -6.34 2.09 -5.31
CA ASP A 27 -7.31 1.16 -4.71
C ASP A 27 -6.66 -0.17 -4.34
N VAL A 28 -6.97 -0.66 -3.14
CA VAL A 28 -6.60 -1.99 -2.66
C VAL A 28 -7.87 -2.80 -2.43
N ARG A 29 -7.87 -4.04 -2.93
CA ARG A 29 -9.04 -4.90 -2.93
C ARG A 29 -8.99 -5.98 -1.85
N ALA A 30 -10.16 -6.43 -1.42
CA ALA A 30 -10.33 -7.53 -0.48
C ALA A 30 -9.87 -8.86 -1.09
N GLY A 31 -9.07 -9.63 -0.36
CA GLY A 31 -8.65 -10.97 -0.75
C GLY A 31 -9.73 -12.04 -0.52
N SER A 32 -10.73 -11.74 0.29
CA SER A 32 -11.82 -12.65 0.66
C SER A 32 -13.11 -11.90 0.97
N ASP A 33 -14.23 -12.60 0.98
CA ASP A 33 -15.48 -12.10 1.52
C ASP A 33 -15.37 -11.84 3.02
N GLY A 34 -16.14 -10.89 3.53
CA GLY A 34 -16.18 -10.64 4.96
C GLY A 34 -17.31 -9.75 5.43
N MET A 35 -17.45 -9.72 6.75
CA MET A 35 -18.41 -8.87 7.44
C MET A 35 -17.83 -8.43 8.76
N LEU A 36 -17.98 -7.17 9.10
CA LEU A 36 -17.50 -6.55 10.32
C LEU A 36 -18.66 -5.98 11.11
N PRO A 37 -18.97 -6.54 12.28
CA PRO A 37 -20.02 -6.01 13.15
C PRO A 37 -19.78 -4.55 13.56
N PRO A 38 -20.81 -3.85 14.03
CA PRO A 38 -20.65 -2.52 14.62
C PRO A 38 -19.66 -2.55 15.81
N ARG A 39 -18.89 -1.48 15.95
CA ARG A 39 -17.91 -1.29 17.05
C ARG A 39 -16.83 -2.38 17.15
N CYS A 40 -16.50 -3.04 16.02
CA CYS A 40 -15.49 -4.09 15.94
C CYS A 40 -14.37 -3.69 15.01
N CYS A 41 -13.26 -4.44 15.08
CA CYS A 41 -12.20 -4.45 14.09
C CYS A 41 -12.05 -5.86 13.50
N THR A 42 -11.52 -5.93 12.29
CA THR A 42 -11.12 -7.21 11.69
C THR A 42 -9.82 -7.70 12.32
N GLU A 43 -9.56 -8.99 12.18
CA GLU A 43 -8.19 -9.47 12.17
C GLU A 43 -7.43 -8.90 10.96
N LEU A 44 -6.14 -9.15 10.88
CA LEU A 44 -5.33 -8.74 9.74
C LEU A 44 -5.72 -9.57 8.51
N MET A 45 -6.45 -8.93 7.59
CA MET A 45 -6.90 -9.57 6.35
C MET A 45 -5.81 -9.51 5.30
N GLU A 46 -5.51 -10.63 4.68
CA GLU A 46 -4.62 -10.68 3.52
C GLU A 46 -5.35 -10.25 2.24
N THR A 47 -4.67 -9.47 1.41
CA THR A 47 -5.23 -8.98 0.15
C THR A 47 -4.81 -9.82 -1.05
N GLY A 48 -3.81 -10.67 -0.91
CA GLY A 48 -3.13 -11.34 -2.03
C GLY A 48 -2.23 -10.40 -2.85
N LEU A 49 -2.10 -9.15 -2.44
CA LEU A 49 -1.25 -8.15 -3.09
C LEU A 49 0.11 -8.06 -2.41
N HIS A 50 1.18 -8.16 -3.17
CA HIS A 50 2.54 -7.83 -2.74
C HIS A 50 3.00 -6.55 -3.42
N VAL A 51 3.72 -5.68 -2.70
CA VAL A 51 4.22 -4.42 -3.25
C VAL A 51 5.65 -4.19 -2.80
N TYR A 52 6.58 -4.09 -3.76
CA TYR A 52 7.93 -3.62 -3.48
C TYR A 52 7.98 -2.11 -3.52
N ILE A 53 8.36 -1.51 -2.42
CA ILE A 53 8.55 -0.07 -2.27
C ILE A 53 10.06 0.21 -2.16
N PRO A 54 10.64 1.04 -3.04
CA PRO A 54 12.05 1.34 -3.00
C PRO A 54 12.44 2.12 -1.72
N PRO A 55 13.73 2.07 -1.28
CA PRO A 55 14.18 2.64 -0.01
C PRO A 55 13.90 4.13 0.20
N ILE A 56 13.68 4.89 -0.88
CA ILE A 56 13.35 6.33 -0.83
C ILE A 56 11.90 6.60 -0.47
N MET A 57 11.03 5.58 -0.45
CA MET A 57 9.58 5.71 -0.28
C MET A 57 9.07 4.83 0.85
N GLY A 58 7.83 5.10 1.26
CA GLY A 58 6.98 4.26 2.06
C GLY A 58 5.54 4.38 1.56
N ALA A 59 4.62 3.64 2.15
CA ALA A 59 3.21 3.81 1.86
C ALA A 59 2.34 3.74 3.11
N PHE A 60 1.18 4.38 3.04
CA PHE A 60 0.11 4.24 4.00
C PHE A 60 -1.08 3.56 3.37
N LEU A 61 -1.72 2.67 4.13
CA LEU A 61 -3.07 2.20 3.85
C LEU A 61 -4.07 3.11 4.54
N LYS A 62 -5.07 3.58 3.81
CA LYS A 62 -6.11 4.47 4.34
C LYS A 62 -7.49 4.05 3.84
N ALA A 63 -8.50 4.38 4.62
CA ALA A 63 -9.89 4.22 4.21
C ALA A 63 -10.19 5.09 3.00
N ARG A 64 -11.04 4.60 2.10
CA ARG A 64 -11.58 5.37 0.98
C ARG A 64 -12.70 6.30 1.47
N GLY A 65 -12.95 7.38 0.75
CA GLY A 65 -13.98 8.36 1.12
C GLY A 65 -15.38 7.74 1.30
N SER A 66 -15.75 6.75 0.48
CA SER A 66 -17.01 6.02 0.61
C SER A 66 -17.11 5.20 1.90
N GLN A 67 -16.00 4.66 2.39
CA GLN A 67 -15.94 3.92 3.64
C GLN A 67 -16.01 4.86 4.85
N ILE A 68 -15.31 5.99 4.78
CA ILE A 68 -15.36 7.01 5.85
C ILE A 68 -16.80 7.48 6.08
N LYS A 69 -17.59 7.71 5.00
CA LYS A 69 -19.03 8.03 5.11
C LYS A 69 -19.83 6.96 5.85
N ARG A 70 -19.41 5.70 5.78
CA ARG A 70 -20.02 4.55 6.48
C ARG A 70 -19.38 4.30 7.85
N LYS A 71 -18.51 5.21 8.32
CA LYS A 71 -17.76 5.08 9.60
C LYS A 71 -16.79 3.89 9.62
N ILE A 72 -16.28 3.51 8.46
CA ILE A 72 -15.26 2.45 8.32
C ILE A 72 -13.91 3.12 8.15
N MET A 73 -12.94 2.68 8.94
CA MET A 73 -11.55 3.11 8.86
C MET A 73 -10.67 1.93 8.47
N ALA A 74 -9.62 2.23 7.73
CA ALA A 74 -8.51 1.34 7.44
C ALA A 74 -7.22 2.09 7.74
N ASP A 75 -6.24 1.42 8.33
CA ASP A 75 -4.94 2.01 8.62
C ASP A 75 -3.83 0.98 8.49
N GLY A 76 -2.63 1.45 8.14
CA GLY A 76 -1.44 0.64 8.07
C GLY A 76 -0.27 1.40 7.47
N VAL A 77 0.93 1.00 7.85
CA VAL A 77 2.19 1.52 7.30
C VAL A 77 2.90 0.39 6.59
N ILE A 78 3.31 0.64 5.36
CA ILE A 78 4.09 -0.28 4.55
C ILE A 78 5.49 0.30 4.37
N ASP A 79 6.45 -0.37 4.98
CA ASP A 79 7.86 0.02 4.91
C ASP A 79 8.48 -0.35 3.56
N SER A 80 9.52 0.41 3.19
CA SER A 80 10.37 0.04 2.07
C SER A 80 11.01 -1.34 2.29
N GLY A 81 11.13 -2.11 1.22
CA GLY A 81 11.75 -3.44 1.25
C GLY A 81 10.88 -4.55 1.85
N TYR A 82 9.67 -4.25 2.31
CA TYR A 82 8.70 -5.29 2.65
C TYR A 82 8.25 -6.02 1.38
N SER A 83 8.23 -7.35 1.43
CA SER A 83 7.88 -8.21 0.29
C SER A 83 6.77 -9.23 0.59
N GLY A 84 6.23 -9.20 1.82
CA GLY A 84 5.11 -10.04 2.20
C GLY A 84 3.78 -9.56 1.60
N THR A 85 2.73 -10.34 1.79
CA THR A 85 1.37 -9.95 1.40
C THR A 85 0.92 -8.73 2.19
N ILE A 86 0.34 -7.76 1.51
CA ILE A 86 -0.27 -6.59 2.15
C ILE A 86 -1.46 -7.05 2.98
N LYS A 87 -1.44 -6.67 4.26
CA LYS A 87 -2.50 -6.97 5.22
C LYS A 87 -3.21 -5.70 5.65
N ILE A 88 -4.51 -5.78 5.81
CA ILE A 88 -5.36 -4.64 6.17
C ILE A 88 -6.15 -4.98 7.43
N GLN A 89 -6.19 -4.03 8.36
CA GLN A 89 -7.13 -4.05 9.47
C GLN A 89 -8.21 -2.99 9.24
N LEU A 90 -9.47 -3.39 9.32
CA LEU A 90 -10.62 -2.49 9.22
C LEU A 90 -11.23 -2.29 10.61
N TYR A 91 -11.73 -1.08 10.84
CA TYR A 91 -12.42 -0.67 12.05
C TYR A 91 -13.81 -0.16 11.68
N ASN A 92 -14.85 -0.69 12.33
CA ASN A 92 -16.22 -0.23 12.17
C ASN A 92 -16.64 0.62 13.38
N PHE A 93 -16.69 1.92 13.22
CA PHE A 93 -17.11 2.88 14.23
C PHE A 93 -18.63 3.14 14.21
N SER A 94 -19.40 2.46 13.38
CA SER A 94 -20.86 2.52 13.43
C SER A 94 -21.37 1.95 14.75
N HIS A 95 -22.45 2.52 15.26
CA HIS A 95 -23.10 2.02 16.47
C HIS A 95 -24.05 0.85 16.20
N SER A 96 -24.60 0.76 15.00
CA SER A 96 -25.68 -0.18 14.66
C SER A 96 -25.49 -0.90 13.32
N GLU A 97 -24.72 -0.33 12.39
CA GLU A 97 -24.63 -0.82 11.03
C GLU A 97 -23.42 -1.75 10.84
N PRO A 98 -23.62 -3.02 10.45
CA PRO A 98 -22.53 -3.87 10.02
C PRO A 98 -21.96 -3.40 8.67
N TYR A 99 -20.70 -3.72 8.41
CA TYR A 99 -20.05 -3.50 7.14
C TYR A 99 -19.71 -4.83 6.48
N SER A 100 -20.24 -5.09 5.30
CA SER A 100 -19.97 -6.29 4.52
C SER A 100 -19.26 -5.94 3.23
N TRP A 101 -18.40 -6.85 2.77
CA TRP A 101 -17.69 -6.75 1.49
C TRP A 101 -17.55 -8.13 0.86
N LYS A 102 -17.31 -8.13 -0.44
CA LYS A 102 -16.99 -9.32 -1.22
C LYS A 102 -15.52 -9.30 -1.62
N LYS A 103 -14.97 -10.46 -1.88
CA LYS A 103 -13.66 -10.60 -2.52
C LYS A 103 -13.62 -9.74 -3.79
N GLY A 104 -12.54 -8.97 -3.96
CA GLY A 104 -12.39 -8.03 -5.05
C GLY A 104 -12.98 -6.63 -4.82
N ASP A 105 -13.78 -6.43 -3.76
CA ASP A 105 -14.26 -5.08 -3.40
C ASP A 105 -13.09 -4.18 -3.00
N LYS A 106 -13.20 -2.90 -3.35
CA LYS A 106 -12.23 -1.86 -2.98
C LYS A 106 -12.40 -1.50 -1.51
N ILE A 107 -11.54 -2.03 -0.64
CA ILE A 107 -11.65 -1.91 0.83
C ILE A 107 -10.67 -0.94 1.46
N ALA A 108 -9.69 -0.45 0.73
CA ALA A 108 -8.74 0.56 1.18
C ALA A 108 -8.13 1.27 -0.02
N GLN A 109 -7.29 2.24 0.26
CA GLN A 109 -6.39 2.85 -0.72
C GLN A 109 -4.97 2.90 -0.18
N MET A 110 -3.99 2.71 -1.06
CA MET A 110 -2.57 2.83 -0.76
C MET A 110 -2.05 4.17 -1.26
N CYS A 111 -1.43 4.93 -0.38
CA CYS A 111 -0.84 6.23 -0.68
C CYS A 111 0.67 6.14 -0.53
N PHE A 112 1.40 6.32 -1.62
CA PHE A 112 2.86 6.32 -1.62
C PHE A 112 3.42 7.68 -1.24
N LEU A 113 4.46 7.69 -0.42
CA LEU A 113 5.10 8.91 0.07
C LEU A 113 6.62 8.79 -0.02
N ILE A 114 7.28 9.90 -0.32
CA ILE A 114 8.74 9.99 -0.25
C ILE A 114 9.15 10.15 1.21
N ARG A 115 10.15 9.41 1.63
CA ARG A 115 10.75 9.53 2.97
C ARG A 115 11.63 10.77 3.02
N PRO A 116 11.35 11.75 3.92
CA PRO A 116 12.09 13.00 3.99
C PRO A 116 13.59 12.82 4.18
N GLU A 117 14.00 11.91 5.08
CA GLU A 117 15.41 11.64 5.36
C GLU A 117 16.16 11.07 4.15
N SER A 118 15.48 10.28 3.31
CA SER A 118 16.06 9.77 2.07
C SER A 118 16.24 10.87 1.04
N LEU A 119 15.30 11.80 0.96
CA LEU A 119 15.41 12.99 0.11
C LEU A 119 16.56 13.88 0.55
N PHE A 120 16.69 14.20 1.84
CA PHE A 120 17.79 14.99 2.39
C PHE A 120 19.15 14.31 2.15
N ARG A 121 19.24 13.00 2.33
CA ARG A 121 20.46 12.25 2.03
C ARG A 121 20.85 12.37 0.55
N ALA A 122 19.91 12.20 -0.36
CA ALA A 122 20.13 12.34 -1.81
C ALA A 122 20.61 13.75 -2.20
N ILE A 123 20.09 14.79 -1.56
CA ILE A 123 20.52 16.18 -1.74
C ILE A 123 21.97 16.35 -1.23
N ASN A 124 22.26 15.89 -0.02
CA ASN A 124 23.58 16.08 0.63
C ASN A 124 24.71 15.28 -0.02
N THR A 125 24.44 14.11 -0.57
CA THR A 125 25.44 13.29 -1.28
C THR A 125 25.76 13.82 -2.69
N GLY A 126 25.17 14.93 -3.11
CA GLY A 126 25.41 15.51 -4.43
C GLY A 126 24.75 14.76 -5.58
N PHE A 127 23.99 13.71 -5.30
CA PHE A 127 23.23 12.96 -6.32
C PHE A 127 22.30 13.89 -7.12
N ILE A 128 21.75 14.92 -6.47
CA ILE A 128 20.91 15.93 -7.11
C ILE A 128 21.70 17.07 -7.75
N LYS A 129 22.95 17.35 -7.29
CA LYS A 129 23.78 18.40 -7.88
C LYS A 129 24.25 18.11 -9.31
N SER A 130 24.28 16.84 -9.70
CA SER A 130 24.70 16.41 -11.04
C SER A 130 23.60 16.49 -12.10
N CYS A 131 22.38 16.81 -11.72
CA CYS A 131 21.23 16.76 -12.62
C CYS A 131 20.90 18.16 -13.15
N HIS A 132 21.41 18.50 -14.34
CA HIS A 132 21.04 19.69 -15.12
C HIS A 132 19.63 19.61 -15.73
N GLY A 133 18.76 18.78 -15.19
CA GLY A 133 17.36 18.65 -15.52
C GLY A 133 16.59 18.19 -14.30
N MET A 134 16.31 19.11 -13.39
CA MET A 134 15.82 18.83 -12.03
C MET A 134 14.47 18.09 -11.95
N SER A 135 13.70 17.99 -13.05
CA SER A 135 12.37 17.38 -12.98
C SER A 135 12.38 15.86 -13.04
N SER A 136 13.20 15.24 -13.87
CA SER A 136 13.20 13.78 -14.05
C SER A 136 14.02 13.01 -13.01
N ALA A 137 14.99 13.64 -12.36
CA ALA A 137 15.81 12.98 -11.33
C ALA A 137 15.19 13.07 -9.93
N LEU A 138 14.44 14.13 -9.63
CA LEU A 138 13.69 14.28 -8.37
C LEU A 138 12.38 13.49 -8.38
N PHE A 139 11.80 13.32 -9.57
CA PHE A 139 10.56 12.58 -9.77
C PHE A 139 10.79 11.55 -10.90
N PRO A 140 11.56 10.46 -10.61
CA PRO A 140 11.61 9.36 -11.56
C PRO A 140 10.17 8.96 -11.87
N GLU A 141 9.91 8.71 -13.12
CA GLU A 141 8.59 8.30 -13.59
C GLU A 141 7.98 7.28 -12.61
N PHE A 142 6.87 7.67 -11.99
CA PHE A 142 6.22 6.86 -10.97
C PHE A 142 5.47 5.74 -11.68
N THR A 143 6.18 4.64 -11.90
CA THR A 143 5.62 3.46 -12.57
C THR A 143 5.42 2.33 -11.56
N ILE A 144 4.26 1.70 -11.64
CA ILE A 144 3.97 0.43 -10.98
C ILE A 144 4.04 -0.65 -12.05
N THR A 145 4.90 -1.64 -11.85
CA THR A 145 5.13 -2.71 -12.82
C THR A 145 4.86 -4.06 -12.16
N GLU A 146 4.08 -4.90 -12.81
CA GLU A 146 3.89 -6.27 -12.37
C GLU A 146 5.19 -7.06 -12.55
N LYS A 147 5.65 -7.71 -11.46
CA LYS A 147 6.89 -8.45 -11.42
C LYS A 147 6.86 -9.47 -10.29
N PRO A 148 7.26 -10.73 -10.53
CA PRO A 148 7.33 -11.75 -9.49
C PRO A 148 8.19 -11.34 -8.30
N VAL A 149 7.75 -11.65 -7.08
CA VAL A 149 8.48 -11.35 -5.83
C VAL A 149 9.89 -11.94 -5.86
N SER A 150 10.07 -13.11 -6.48
CA SER A 150 11.37 -13.77 -6.62
C SER A 150 12.43 -12.95 -7.38
N GLU A 151 12.00 -11.99 -8.18
CA GLU A 151 12.85 -11.10 -8.97
C GLU A 151 13.07 -9.72 -8.34
N TRP A 152 12.49 -9.47 -7.17
CA TRP A 152 12.65 -8.19 -6.49
C TRP A 152 14.04 -8.06 -5.85
N PRO A 153 14.54 -6.83 -5.67
CA PRO A 153 15.75 -6.61 -4.91
C PRO A 153 15.62 -7.18 -3.50
N LYS A 154 16.62 -7.93 -3.06
CA LYS A 154 16.66 -8.44 -1.68
C LYS A 154 16.71 -7.28 -0.69
N SER A 155 16.00 -7.41 0.42
CA SER A 155 16.01 -6.46 1.53
C SER A 155 16.13 -7.19 2.86
N ASP A 156 16.68 -6.54 3.86
CA ASP A 156 16.78 -7.08 5.21
C ASP A 156 15.40 -7.23 5.88
N ARG A 157 14.41 -6.47 5.42
CA ARG A 157 13.03 -6.52 5.90
C ARG A 157 12.33 -7.81 5.47
N GLY A 158 12.47 -8.20 4.22
CA GLY A 158 11.84 -9.38 3.64
C GLY A 158 10.31 -9.42 3.89
N THR A 159 9.81 -10.57 4.32
CA THR A 159 8.39 -10.81 4.65
C THR A 159 8.04 -10.51 6.10
N ASN A 160 8.98 -10.02 6.91
CA ASN A 160 8.75 -9.73 8.33
C ASN A 160 7.76 -8.57 8.49
N SER A 161 6.59 -8.87 9.03
CA SER A 161 5.51 -7.92 9.30
C SER A 161 5.34 -7.73 10.81
N PHE A 162 4.40 -6.94 11.22
CA PHE A 162 3.95 -6.63 12.59
C PHE A 162 4.80 -7.18 13.74
N GLY A 163 5.54 -6.29 14.43
CA GLY A 163 6.35 -6.66 15.60
C GLY A 163 7.75 -7.18 15.28
N SER A 164 8.17 -7.24 14.03
CA SER A 164 9.51 -7.74 13.65
C SER A 164 10.68 -6.88 14.14
N SER A 165 10.42 -5.64 14.54
CA SER A 165 11.41 -4.72 15.11
C SER A 165 11.60 -4.87 16.63
N GLY A 166 10.91 -5.84 17.22
CA GLY A 166 10.99 -6.14 18.65
C GLY A 166 10.11 -5.21 19.52
N LEU A 167 9.71 -5.72 20.67
CA LEU A 167 9.25 -4.94 21.81
C LEU A 167 10.44 -4.63 22.71
#